data_2b1255b3384efbb21adc00d8e55c7918
#
_entry.id   2b1255b3384efbb21adc00d8e55c7918
#
_cell.length_a   1.000
_cell.length_b   1.000
_cell.length_c   1.000
_cell.angle_alpha   90.00
_cell.angle_beta   90.00
_cell.angle_gamma   90.00
#
_symmetry.space_group_name_H-M   'P 1'
#
loop_
_entity.id
_entity.type
_entity.pdbx_description
1 polymer ?
#
loop_
_entity_poly.entity_id
_entity_poly.type
_entity_poly.pdbx_seq_one_letter_code
_entity_poly.pdbx_strand_id
1 'polypeptide(L)'
;VMSNYFMNVTAPADPNNLTLKGRVQGDVWRLALERPDLLTPSNGGEVPVAVNWWFGPKDRTMLATAPDHLSQAVNFGMFSIIARPLLTILAFFHSFVGNWGIAILMLTFCIRVVFWPLSQKSFKSMEQMKKLQPMMKKLREKHKDDKEALNKEMMQLYKTYKVNPAGGCLPIVVQIPVFIGLYQALLNSIELRHASFIEYLPFTHITWLADLSAADPFYITPLLMGASMFLQQRLTPAAGNPTQQKVMMFMPVIFTVMFINFPAGLVIYWLCNNILSIGQQWWMLRKA
;
A
#
# COMPACT_ATOMS: atom_id res chain seq x y z
N VAL A 1 21.79 14.15 -0.68
CA VAL A 1 20.67 14.25 -1.66
C VAL A 1 20.12 12.85 -1.88
N MET A 2 18.82 12.69 -1.84
CA MET A 2 18.16 11.38 -1.95
C MET A 2 17.04 11.43 -2.97
N SER A 3 16.93 10.38 -3.80
CA SER A 3 15.73 10.02 -4.56
C SER A 3 15.04 8.82 -3.88
N ASN A 4 13.97 8.30 -4.48
CA ASN A 4 13.35 7.08 -3.97
C ASN A 4 14.31 5.88 -3.95
N TYR A 5 15.18 5.78 -4.95
CA TYR A 5 16.02 4.60 -5.21
C TYR A 5 17.51 4.82 -4.99
N PHE A 6 17.99 6.06 -5.06
CA PHE A 6 19.42 6.39 -4.95
C PHE A 6 19.66 7.43 -3.88
N MET A 7 20.82 7.39 -3.31
CA MET A 7 21.29 8.41 -2.37
C MET A 7 22.74 8.78 -2.60
N ASN A 8 23.03 10.03 -2.29
CA ASN A 8 24.36 10.57 -2.17
C ASN A 8 24.50 11.11 -0.75
N VAL A 9 25.35 10.49 0.03
CA VAL A 9 25.59 10.82 1.44
C VAL A 9 27.07 11.10 1.64
N THR A 10 27.35 12.19 2.34
CA THR A 10 28.67 12.54 2.81
C THR A 10 28.63 12.50 4.32
N ALA A 11 29.44 11.64 4.91
CA ALA A 11 29.58 11.52 6.35
C ALA A 11 31.02 11.85 6.76
N PRO A 12 31.25 12.81 7.64
CA PRO A 12 32.59 13.06 8.19
C PRO A 12 33.01 11.89 9.05
N ALA A 13 34.28 11.52 8.99
CA ALA A 13 34.83 10.43 9.82
C ALA A 13 34.78 10.77 11.32
N ASP A 14 34.85 12.06 11.66
CA ASP A 14 34.67 12.57 13.01
C ASP A 14 33.48 13.58 13.00
N PRO A 15 32.31 13.20 13.57
CA PRO A 15 31.14 14.05 13.59
C PRO A 15 31.12 15.14 14.66
N ASN A 16 32.15 15.18 15.54
CA ASN A 16 32.18 16.15 16.63
C ASN A 16 32.39 17.58 16.10
N ASN A 17 31.68 18.54 16.66
CA ASN A 17 31.79 19.96 16.35
C ASN A 17 31.58 20.35 14.88
N LEU A 18 30.74 19.59 14.16
CA LEU A 18 30.36 19.87 12.77
C LEU A 18 29.04 20.62 12.70
N THR A 19 29.02 21.68 11.91
CA THR A 19 27.81 22.40 11.57
C THR A 19 27.48 22.19 10.10
N LEU A 20 26.26 21.69 9.81
CA LEU A 20 25.75 21.58 8.45
C LEU A 20 25.03 22.89 8.07
N LYS A 21 25.54 23.57 7.06
CA LYS A 21 24.89 24.73 6.47
C LYS A 21 24.33 24.39 5.09
N GLY A 22 23.06 24.65 4.87
CA GLY A 22 22.40 24.52 3.58
C GLY A 22 22.12 25.88 2.95
N ARG A 23 22.43 26.07 1.68
CA ARG A 23 22.08 27.25 0.88
C ARG A 23 21.44 26.83 -0.43
N VAL A 24 20.33 27.47 -0.77
CA VAL A 24 19.65 27.32 -2.06
C VAL A 24 20.05 28.48 -2.96
N GLN A 25 20.55 28.19 -4.15
CA GLN A 25 20.90 29.18 -5.15
C GLN A 25 20.29 28.76 -6.49
N GLY A 26 19.15 29.35 -6.87
CA GLY A 26 18.31 28.85 -7.96
C GLY A 26 17.83 27.43 -7.67
N ASP A 27 18.00 26.49 -8.60
CA ASP A 27 17.62 25.08 -8.44
C ASP A 27 18.73 24.22 -7.80
N VAL A 28 19.83 24.84 -7.39
CA VAL A 28 20.97 24.11 -6.82
C VAL A 28 20.99 24.22 -5.31
N TRP A 29 20.97 23.06 -4.65
CA TRP A 29 21.20 22.93 -3.22
C TRP A 29 22.69 22.77 -2.96
N ARG A 30 23.27 23.68 -2.19
CA ARG A 30 24.66 23.60 -1.72
C ARG A 30 24.63 23.26 -0.24
N LEU A 31 25.31 22.17 0.12
CA LEU A 31 25.50 21.77 1.51
C LEU A 31 26.97 21.96 1.87
N ALA A 32 27.24 22.67 2.93
CA ALA A 32 28.58 22.87 3.47
C ALA A 32 28.66 22.25 4.86
N LEU A 33 29.71 21.46 5.11
CA LEU A 33 30.08 21.00 6.41
C LEU A 33 31.15 21.96 6.95
N GLU A 34 30.85 22.66 8.01
CA GLU A 34 31.78 23.58 8.67
C GLU A 34 32.22 23.01 10.00
N ARG A 35 33.50 23.07 10.25
CA ARG A 35 34.15 22.72 11.52
C ARG A 35 34.81 23.95 12.12
N PRO A 36 34.12 24.68 13.01
CA PRO A 36 34.57 25.98 13.49
C PRO A 36 35.77 25.90 14.42
N ASP A 37 36.05 24.73 15.01
CA ASP A 37 37.19 24.45 15.92
C ASP A 37 38.46 23.98 15.20
N LEU A 38 38.44 23.85 13.88
CA LEU A 38 39.59 23.51 13.07
C LEU A 38 40.46 24.76 12.89
N LEU A 39 41.46 24.91 13.76
CA LEU A 39 42.46 25.99 13.64
C LEU A 39 43.39 25.66 12.48
N THR A 40 43.57 26.60 11.56
CA THR A 40 44.66 26.51 10.58
C THR A 40 45.98 26.49 11.32
N PRO A 41 46.88 25.52 11.06
CA PRO A 41 48.17 25.49 11.67
C PRO A 41 48.96 26.79 11.39
N SER A 42 49.48 27.42 12.43
CA SER A 42 50.18 28.68 12.32
C SER A 42 51.48 28.59 11.43
N ASN A 43 51.92 27.41 11.10
CA ASN A 43 53.15 27.14 10.33
C ASN A 43 52.86 26.59 8.91
N GLY A 44 51.68 26.80 8.34
CA GLY A 44 51.37 26.34 6.98
C GLY A 44 51.23 24.82 6.86
N GLY A 45 51.03 24.10 7.98
CA GLY A 45 50.82 22.66 7.98
C GLY A 45 49.42 22.29 7.42
N GLU A 46 49.26 21.08 6.94
CA GLU A 46 48.03 20.53 6.46
C GLU A 46 47.21 19.90 7.60
N VAL A 47 45.91 20.16 7.65
CA VAL A 47 44.97 19.47 8.53
C VAL A 47 44.19 18.48 7.71
N PRO A 48 44.37 17.17 7.90
CA PRO A 48 43.64 16.15 7.16
C PRO A 48 42.19 16.13 7.61
N VAL A 49 41.27 16.26 6.66
CA VAL A 49 39.81 16.08 6.88
C VAL A 49 39.37 14.81 6.17
N ALA A 50 39.06 13.78 6.95
CA ALA A 50 38.57 12.53 6.41
C ALA A 50 37.03 12.58 6.27
N VAL A 51 36.58 12.26 5.09
CA VAL A 51 35.13 12.26 4.74
C VAL A 51 34.79 10.94 4.06
N ASN A 52 33.80 10.25 4.58
CA ASN A 52 33.21 9.07 3.95
C ASN A 52 32.14 9.52 2.96
N TRP A 53 32.25 9.06 1.74
CA TRP A 53 31.31 9.40 0.71
C TRP A 53 30.63 8.14 0.18
N TRP A 54 29.30 8.08 0.29
CA TRP A 54 28.49 7.03 -0.29
C TRP A 54 27.67 7.58 -1.46
N PHE A 55 27.84 6.96 -2.61
CA PHE A 55 27.00 7.23 -3.79
C PHE A 55 26.52 5.90 -4.35
N GLY A 56 25.20 5.64 -4.31
CA GLY A 56 24.70 4.35 -4.79
C GLY A 56 23.22 4.13 -4.55
N PRO A 57 22.76 2.92 -4.89
CA PRO A 57 21.39 2.52 -4.69
C PRO A 57 21.07 2.36 -3.19
N LYS A 58 19.79 2.56 -2.85
CA LYS A 58 19.26 2.28 -1.51
C LYS A 58 18.95 0.79 -1.34
N ASP A 59 19.90 -0.06 -1.72
CA ASP A 59 19.79 -1.50 -1.53
C ASP A 59 19.94 -1.85 -0.05
N ARG A 60 18.99 -2.63 0.49
CA ARG A 60 18.93 -2.96 1.93
C ARG A 60 20.13 -3.80 2.37
N THR A 61 20.59 -4.72 1.51
CA THR A 61 21.69 -5.61 1.82
C THR A 61 23.02 -4.86 1.82
N MET A 62 23.22 -4.00 0.83
CA MET A 62 24.38 -3.14 0.75
C MET A 62 24.44 -2.12 1.89
N LEU A 63 23.30 -1.50 2.21
CA LEU A 63 23.24 -0.50 3.28
C LEU A 63 23.33 -1.11 4.70
N ALA A 64 23.02 -2.39 4.85
CA ALA A 64 23.18 -3.09 6.13
C ALA A 64 24.66 -3.28 6.52
N THR A 65 25.54 -3.37 5.52
CA THR A 65 27.00 -3.52 5.71
C THR A 65 27.73 -2.18 5.64
N ALA A 66 27.05 -1.11 5.25
CA ALA A 66 27.62 0.21 5.13
C ALA A 66 27.83 0.87 6.51
N PRO A 67 28.91 1.66 6.69
CA PRO A 67 29.14 2.40 7.92
C PRO A 67 28.06 3.48 8.14
N ASP A 68 28.10 4.12 9.31
CA ASP A 68 27.33 5.32 9.65
C ASP A 68 25.79 5.13 9.65
N HIS A 69 25.31 3.92 9.94
CA HIS A 69 23.85 3.63 10.02
C HIS A 69 23.05 4.00 8.76
N LEU A 70 23.67 3.92 7.57
CA LEU A 70 23.03 4.27 6.28
C LEU A 70 21.77 3.45 5.98
N SER A 71 21.58 2.31 6.62
CA SER A 71 20.34 1.52 6.57
C SER A 71 19.09 2.29 7.00
N GLN A 72 19.25 3.34 7.83
CA GLN A 72 18.16 4.22 8.25
C GLN A 72 17.66 5.13 7.11
N ALA A 73 18.45 5.31 6.04
CA ALA A 73 18.07 6.09 4.86
C ALA A 73 16.92 5.43 4.05
N VAL A 74 16.70 4.12 4.25
CA VAL A 74 15.52 3.43 3.71
C VAL A 74 14.35 3.67 4.64
N ASN A 75 13.66 4.78 4.41
CA ASN A 75 12.52 5.19 5.22
C ASN A 75 11.20 4.95 4.47
N PHE A 76 10.33 4.11 5.03
CA PHE A 76 8.99 3.84 4.51
C PHE A 76 7.92 4.72 5.20
N GLY A 77 8.32 5.83 5.81
CA GLY A 77 7.42 6.74 6.52
C GLY A 77 6.78 6.11 7.76
N MET A 78 5.61 6.60 8.12
CA MET A 78 4.85 6.19 9.31
C MET A 78 4.49 4.70 9.30
N PHE A 79 4.36 4.09 8.12
CA PHE A 79 4.02 2.68 7.95
C PHE A 79 5.24 1.76 7.84
N SER A 80 6.44 2.22 8.19
CA SER A 80 7.68 1.41 8.19
C SER A 80 7.55 0.10 8.97
N ILE A 81 6.79 0.11 10.06
CA ILE A 81 6.54 -1.05 10.91
C ILE A 81 5.81 -2.18 10.17
N ILE A 82 5.02 -1.83 9.14
CA ILE A 82 4.30 -2.78 8.29
C ILE A 82 5.06 -3.02 6.98
N ALA A 83 5.61 -1.98 6.37
CA ALA A 83 6.31 -2.06 5.09
C ALA A 83 7.56 -2.95 5.15
N ARG A 84 8.36 -2.84 6.22
CA ARG A 84 9.58 -3.65 6.39
C ARG A 84 9.32 -5.16 6.46
N PRO A 85 8.42 -5.67 7.33
CA PRO A 85 8.06 -7.09 7.33
C PRO A 85 7.50 -7.57 5.99
N LEU A 86 6.60 -6.78 5.36
CA LEU A 86 6.03 -7.15 4.06
C LEU A 86 7.11 -7.30 2.99
N LEU A 87 8.06 -6.36 2.93
CA LEU A 87 9.18 -6.43 2.00
C LEU A 87 10.11 -7.62 2.29
N THR A 88 10.34 -7.93 3.57
CA THR A 88 11.14 -9.09 3.96
C THR A 88 10.49 -10.40 3.53
N ILE A 89 9.18 -10.54 3.74
CA ILE A 89 8.42 -11.72 3.31
C ILE A 89 8.37 -11.79 1.76
N LEU A 90 8.23 -10.64 1.11
CA LEU A 90 8.22 -10.55 -0.35
C LEU A 90 9.57 -11.01 -0.93
N ALA A 91 10.70 -10.54 -0.38
CA ALA A 91 12.04 -10.96 -0.77
C ALA A 91 12.28 -12.45 -0.50
N PHE A 92 11.75 -12.97 0.62
CA PHE A 92 11.78 -14.40 0.91
C PHE A 92 11.05 -15.21 -0.16
N PHE A 93 9.83 -14.84 -0.55
CA PHE A 93 9.13 -15.54 -1.64
C PHE A 93 9.86 -15.41 -2.97
N HIS A 94 10.40 -14.24 -3.27
CA HIS A 94 11.19 -14.03 -4.48
C HIS A 94 12.40 -14.96 -4.56
N SER A 95 13.08 -15.25 -3.45
CA SER A 95 14.23 -16.15 -3.42
C SER A 95 13.90 -17.58 -3.86
N PHE A 96 12.65 -18.01 -3.73
CA PHE A 96 12.19 -19.34 -4.18
C PHE A 96 11.71 -19.34 -5.62
N VAL A 97 10.98 -18.29 -6.04
CA VAL A 97 10.29 -18.30 -7.34
C VAL A 97 11.00 -17.49 -8.42
N GLY A 98 11.98 -16.65 -8.06
CA GLY A 98 12.74 -15.82 -8.98
C GLY A 98 11.93 -14.77 -9.75
N ASN A 99 10.66 -14.52 -9.35
CA ASN A 99 9.77 -13.58 -10.02
C ASN A 99 9.01 -12.75 -8.98
N TRP A 100 9.17 -11.42 -9.03
CA TRP A 100 8.56 -10.51 -8.07
C TRP A 100 7.03 -10.46 -8.16
N GLY A 101 6.45 -10.60 -9.36
CA GLY A 101 5.00 -10.64 -9.53
C GLY A 101 4.39 -11.87 -8.86
N ILE A 102 4.99 -13.05 -9.03
CA ILE A 102 4.56 -14.27 -8.35
C ILE A 102 4.75 -14.12 -6.83
N ALA A 103 5.85 -13.52 -6.38
CA ALA A 103 6.07 -13.24 -4.96
C ALA A 103 4.96 -12.34 -4.37
N ILE A 104 4.49 -11.32 -5.11
CA ILE A 104 3.35 -10.47 -4.72
C ILE A 104 2.06 -11.30 -4.60
N LEU A 105 1.80 -12.21 -5.52
CA LEU A 105 0.64 -13.11 -5.45
C LEU A 105 0.70 -14.02 -4.22
N MET A 106 1.87 -14.60 -3.92
CA MET A 106 2.08 -15.43 -2.73
C MET A 106 1.91 -14.63 -1.44
N LEU A 107 2.48 -13.43 -1.37
CA LEU A 107 2.30 -12.52 -0.24
C LEU A 107 0.82 -12.19 -0.02
N THR A 108 0.09 -11.87 -1.10
CA THR A 108 -1.34 -11.57 -1.05
C THR A 108 -2.14 -12.74 -0.50
N PHE A 109 -1.81 -13.95 -0.96
CA PHE A 109 -2.44 -15.18 -0.45
C PHE A 109 -2.17 -15.37 1.05
N CYS A 110 -0.94 -15.20 1.51
CA CYS A 110 -0.60 -15.30 2.95
C CYS A 110 -1.35 -14.27 3.80
N ILE A 111 -1.40 -13.00 3.35
CA ILE A 111 -2.16 -11.95 4.02
C ILE A 111 -3.64 -12.35 4.10
N ARG A 112 -4.19 -12.92 3.04
CA ARG A 112 -5.57 -13.41 3.01
C ARG A 112 -5.84 -14.54 3.99
N VAL A 113 -4.93 -15.49 4.10
CA VAL A 113 -5.04 -16.59 5.06
C VAL A 113 -5.04 -16.05 6.50
N VAL A 114 -4.14 -15.13 6.81
CA VAL A 114 -4.07 -14.48 8.13
C VAL A 114 -5.38 -13.74 8.46
N PHE A 115 -5.94 -13.00 7.50
CA PHE A 115 -7.19 -12.25 7.71
C PHE A 115 -8.46 -13.06 7.40
N TRP A 116 -8.34 -14.36 7.10
CA TRP A 116 -9.48 -15.22 6.80
C TRP A 116 -10.56 -15.19 7.88
N PRO A 117 -10.24 -15.40 9.20
CA PRO A 117 -11.25 -15.41 10.25
C PRO A 117 -11.96 -14.05 10.39
N LEU A 118 -11.24 -12.94 10.17
CA LEU A 118 -11.81 -11.60 10.20
C LEU A 118 -12.79 -11.37 9.04
N SER A 119 -12.38 -11.75 7.83
CA SER A 119 -13.22 -11.68 6.64
C SER A 119 -14.48 -12.52 6.77
N GLN A 120 -14.36 -13.73 7.35
CA GLN A 120 -15.49 -14.62 7.59
C GLN A 120 -16.52 -14.00 8.54
N LYS A 121 -16.09 -13.38 9.63
CA LYS A 121 -16.98 -12.67 10.57
C LYS A 121 -17.67 -11.49 9.87
N SER A 122 -16.96 -10.76 9.03
CA SER A 122 -17.50 -9.64 8.27
C SER A 122 -18.58 -10.11 7.27
N PHE A 123 -18.31 -11.13 6.48
CA PHE A 123 -19.30 -11.67 5.54
C PHE A 123 -20.57 -12.16 6.25
N LYS A 124 -20.42 -12.82 7.39
CA LYS A 124 -21.57 -13.24 8.21
C LYS A 124 -22.39 -12.03 8.69
N SER A 125 -21.73 -10.96 9.12
CA SER A 125 -22.40 -9.72 9.52
C SER A 125 -23.14 -9.07 8.34
N MET A 126 -22.53 -9.05 7.13
CA MET A 126 -23.18 -8.55 5.92
C MET A 126 -24.40 -9.38 5.49
N GLU A 127 -24.34 -10.70 5.65
CA GLU A 127 -25.47 -11.59 5.38
C GLU A 127 -26.65 -11.31 6.33
N GLN A 128 -26.35 -11.15 7.63
CA GLN A 128 -27.36 -10.76 8.60
C GLN A 128 -27.99 -9.40 8.25
N MET A 129 -27.18 -8.44 7.83
CA MET A 129 -27.64 -7.13 7.36
C MET A 129 -28.57 -7.25 6.16
N LYS A 130 -28.28 -8.17 5.21
CA LYS A 130 -29.15 -8.45 4.07
C LYS A 130 -30.55 -8.89 4.49
N LYS A 131 -30.64 -9.74 5.52
CA LYS A 131 -31.93 -10.21 6.07
C LYS A 131 -32.75 -9.07 6.69
N LEU A 132 -32.09 -8.01 7.18
CA LEU A 132 -32.75 -6.83 7.74
C LEU A 132 -33.18 -5.78 6.70
N GLN A 133 -32.71 -5.87 5.44
CA GLN A 133 -33.03 -4.90 4.39
C GLN A 133 -34.53 -4.60 4.23
N PRO A 134 -35.44 -5.59 4.18
CA PRO A 134 -36.87 -5.31 4.05
C PRO A 134 -37.43 -4.50 5.22
N MET A 135 -36.96 -4.77 6.45
CA MET A 135 -37.36 -4.00 7.66
C MET A 135 -36.84 -2.59 7.60
N MET A 136 -35.57 -2.42 7.20
CA MET A 136 -34.95 -1.11 7.02
C MET A 136 -35.68 -0.27 5.96
N LYS A 137 -36.16 -0.91 4.88
CA LYS A 137 -36.96 -0.22 3.86
C LYS A 137 -38.29 0.28 4.44
N LYS A 138 -39.01 -0.54 5.20
CA LYS A 138 -40.25 -0.14 5.87
C LYS A 138 -40.02 1.02 6.87
N LEU A 139 -38.95 0.97 7.64
CA LEU A 139 -38.61 2.07 8.56
C LEU A 139 -38.35 3.39 7.84
N ARG A 140 -37.67 3.34 6.70
CA ARG A 140 -37.43 4.54 5.86
C ARG A 140 -38.73 5.09 5.26
N GLU A 141 -39.63 4.24 4.84
CA GLU A 141 -40.92 4.65 4.33
C GLU A 141 -41.81 5.28 5.43
N LYS A 142 -41.71 4.73 6.65
CA LYS A 142 -42.43 5.25 7.83
C LYS A 142 -41.93 6.62 8.29
N HIS A 143 -40.61 6.86 8.23
CA HIS A 143 -39.95 8.06 8.77
C HIS A 143 -39.25 8.88 7.67
N LYS A 144 -39.94 9.13 6.52
CA LYS A 144 -39.37 9.87 5.38
C LYS A 144 -38.93 11.27 5.73
N ASP A 145 -39.67 11.94 6.58
CA ASP A 145 -39.49 13.35 6.91
C ASP A 145 -38.80 13.58 8.26
N ASP A 146 -38.63 12.52 9.05
CA ASP A 146 -37.96 12.57 10.36
C ASP A 146 -36.69 11.71 10.37
N LYS A 147 -35.56 12.33 10.04
CA LYS A 147 -34.25 11.66 10.01
C LYS A 147 -33.77 11.22 11.41
N GLU A 148 -34.17 11.93 12.47
CA GLU A 148 -33.74 11.62 13.83
C GLU A 148 -34.47 10.37 14.34
N ALA A 149 -35.79 10.30 14.21
CA ALA A 149 -36.57 9.12 14.52
C ALA A 149 -36.12 7.91 13.68
N LEU A 150 -35.84 8.11 12.37
CA LEU A 150 -35.31 7.06 11.51
C LEU A 150 -33.99 6.48 12.05
N ASN A 151 -33.02 7.34 12.39
CA ASN A 151 -31.72 6.89 12.91
C ASN A 151 -31.88 6.15 14.23
N LYS A 152 -32.75 6.62 15.11
CA LYS A 152 -33.03 6.00 16.40
C LYS A 152 -33.65 4.61 16.25
N GLU A 153 -34.67 4.47 15.40
CA GLU A 153 -35.32 3.18 15.14
C GLU A 153 -34.38 2.21 14.38
N MET A 154 -33.56 2.72 13.46
CA MET A 154 -32.53 1.93 12.78
C MET A 154 -31.50 1.36 13.76
N MET A 155 -31.01 2.19 14.68
CA MET A 155 -30.07 1.73 15.71
C MET A 155 -30.69 0.73 16.67
N GLN A 156 -31.97 0.90 17.00
CA GLN A 156 -32.73 -0.05 17.82
C GLN A 156 -32.92 -1.39 17.09
N LEU A 157 -33.22 -1.37 15.77
CA LEU A 157 -33.31 -2.55 14.92
C LEU A 157 -31.99 -3.35 14.95
N TYR A 158 -30.83 -2.66 14.76
CA TYR A 158 -29.52 -3.30 14.82
C TYR A 158 -29.22 -3.93 16.19
N LYS A 159 -29.60 -3.24 17.28
CA LYS A 159 -29.42 -3.76 18.65
C LYS A 159 -30.29 -5.00 18.90
N THR A 160 -31.57 -4.94 18.50
CA THR A 160 -32.52 -6.05 18.67
C THR A 160 -32.08 -7.31 17.96
N TYR A 161 -31.58 -7.19 16.73
CA TYR A 161 -31.10 -8.32 15.95
C TYR A 161 -29.62 -8.64 16.14
N LYS A 162 -28.93 -7.94 17.07
CA LYS A 162 -27.51 -8.11 17.39
C LYS A 162 -26.59 -8.05 16.15
N VAL A 163 -26.91 -7.18 15.19
CA VAL A 163 -26.16 -6.97 13.96
C VAL A 163 -25.32 -5.70 14.08
N ASN A 164 -24.02 -5.84 13.80
CA ASN A 164 -23.12 -4.67 13.79
C ASN A 164 -22.98 -4.13 12.35
N PRO A 165 -23.50 -2.93 12.06
CA PRO A 165 -23.37 -2.34 10.73
C PRO A 165 -21.93 -2.05 10.31
N ALA A 166 -21.03 -1.80 11.27
CA ALA A 166 -19.61 -1.59 11.00
C ALA A 166 -18.84 -2.91 10.73
N GLY A 167 -19.45 -4.06 11.03
CA GLY A 167 -18.80 -5.36 10.80
C GLY A 167 -18.46 -5.62 9.33
N GLY A 168 -19.28 -5.10 8.40
CA GLY A 168 -19.06 -5.24 6.96
C GLY A 168 -17.84 -4.49 6.42
N CYS A 169 -17.49 -3.35 6.99
CA CYS A 169 -16.35 -2.53 6.54
C CYS A 169 -15.02 -2.88 7.25
N LEU A 170 -15.06 -3.71 8.30
CA LEU A 170 -13.88 -4.05 9.11
C LEU A 170 -12.70 -4.60 8.30
N PRO A 171 -12.87 -5.49 7.30
CA PRO A 171 -11.75 -5.96 6.48
C PRO A 171 -11.07 -4.82 5.71
N ILE A 172 -11.83 -3.85 5.21
CA ILE A 172 -11.29 -2.70 4.48
C ILE A 172 -10.43 -1.86 5.42
N VAL A 173 -10.91 -1.56 6.62
CA VAL A 173 -10.17 -0.76 7.61
C VAL A 173 -8.83 -1.40 7.98
N VAL A 174 -8.81 -2.73 8.17
CA VAL A 174 -7.57 -3.47 8.47
C VAL A 174 -6.67 -3.58 7.23
N GLN A 175 -7.25 -3.60 6.04
CA GLN A 175 -6.51 -3.67 4.77
C GLN A 175 -5.78 -2.37 4.42
N ILE A 176 -6.30 -1.19 4.83
CA ILE A 176 -5.69 0.12 4.50
C ILE A 176 -4.23 0.22 4.96
N PRO A 177 -3.87 -0.09 6.22
CA PRO A 177 -2.47 -0.07 6.65
C PRO A 177 -1.56 -1.02 5.87
N VAL A 178 -2.06 -2.21 5.54
CA VAL A 178 -1.32 -3.20 4.73
C VAL A 178 -1.10 -2.66 3.32
N PHE A 179 -2.14 -2.08 2.72
CA PHE A 179 -2.06 -1.46 1.40
C PHE A 179 -1.04 -0.32 1.37
N ILE A 180 -1.11 0.61 2.33
CA ILE A 180 -0.17 1.74 2.40
C ILE A 180 1.25 1.24 2.66
N GLY A 181 1.43 0.25 3.53
CA GLY A 181 2.73 -0.36 3.79
C GLY A 181 3.32 -1.01 2.55
N LEU A 182 2.53 -1.76 1.79
CA LEU A 182 2.97 -2.37 0.53
C LEU A 182 3.26 -1.31 -0.55
N TYR A 183 2.42 -0.28 -0.67
CA TYR A 183 2.64 0.84 -1.57
C TYR A 183 3.98 1.53 -1.29
N GLN A 184 4.26 1.84 -0.03
CA GLN A 184 5.54 2.43 0.38
C GLN A 184 6.71 1.49 0.10
N ALA A 185 6.54 0.18 0.32
CA ALA A 185 7.54 -0.82 0.02
C ALA A 185 7.86 -0.86 -1.48
N LEU A 186 6.83 -0.91 -2.34
CA LEU A 186 6.98 -0.95 -3.80
C LEU A 186 7.62 0.33 -4.37
N LEU A 187 7.23 1.51 -3.85
CA LEU A 187 7.76 2.79 -4.33
C LEU A 187 9.21 3.07 -3.91
N ASN A 188 9.62 2.54 -2.75
CA ASN A 188 10.92 2.89 -2.17
C ASN A 188 11.94 1.74 -2.23
N SER A 189 11.55 0.58 -2.76
CA SER A 189 12.46 -0.57 -2.91
C SER A 189 13.10 -0.57 -4.28
N ILE A 190 14.41 -0.52 -4.31
CA ILE A 190 15.18 -0.61 -5.55
C ILE A 190 15.08 -2.00 -6.17
N GLU A 191 14.87 -3.02 -5.36
CA GLU A 191 14.76 -4.42 -5.77
C GLU A 191 13.56 -4.66 -6.70
N LEU A 192 12.52 -3.82 -6.61
CA LEU A 192 11.30 -3.92 -7.42
C LEU A 192 11.34 -3.03 -8.66
N ARG A 193 12.33 -2.14 -8.74
CA ARG A 193 12.55 -1.30 -9.92
C ARG A 193 13.03 -2.14 -11.08
N HIS A 194 12.35 -2.03 -12.23
CA HIS A 194 12.58 -2.86 -13.43
C HIS A 194 12.44 -4.37 -13.19
N ALA A 195 11.76 -4.75 -12.11
CA ALA A 195 11.41 -6.14 -11.87
C ALA A 195 10.21 -6.54 -12.72
N SER A 196 10.37 -7.55 -13.57
CA SER A 196 9.31 -8.05 -14.44
C SER A 196 8.36 -9.00 -13.70
N PHE A 197 7.10 -9.04 -14.15
CA PHE A 197 6.14 -10.11 -13.83
C PHE A 197 5.87 -10.97 -15.05
N ILE A 198 5.31 -10.36 -16.09
CA ILE A 198 5.10 -10.96 -17.40
C ILE A 198 5.75 -10.01 -18.40
N GLU A 199 6.89 -10.42 -18.96
CA GLU A 199 7.71 -9.53 -19.77
C GLU A 199 7.01 -9.16 -21.09
N TYR A 200 6.28 -10.11 -21.66
CA TYR A 200 5.56 -9.90 -22.92
C TYR A 200 4.07 -10.18 -22.76
N LEU A 201 3.25 -9.41 -23.44
CA LEU A 201 1.81 -9.67 -23.52
C LEU A 201 1.60 -11.06 -24.17
N PRO A 202 0.78 -11.95 -23.57
CA PRO A 202 0.56 -13.30 -24.07
C PRO A 202 0.27 -13.33 -25.58
N PHE A 203 0.93 -14.23 -26.29
CA PHE A 203 0.84 -14.41 -27.75
C PHE A 203 1.38 -13.26 -28.60
N THR A 204 2.14 -12.31 -28.01
CA THR A 204 2.76 -11.19 -28.72
C THR A 204 4.21 -10.98 -28.28
N HIS A 205 4.96 -10.16 -29.04
CA HIS A 205 6.30 -9.70 -28.65
C HIS A 205 6.27 -8.28 -28.03
N ILE A 206 5.10 -7.82 -27.61
CA ILE A 206 4.92 -6.50 -27.05
C ILE A 206 5.23 -6.54 -25.55
N THR A 207 6.19 -5.74 -25.11
CA THR A 207 6.58 -5.62 -23.71
C THR A 207 5.39 -5.11 -22.87
N TRP A 208 5.07 -5.83 -21.80
CA TRP A 208 3.91 -5.48 -20.97
C TRP A 208 4.32 -5.19 -19.52
N LEU A 209 4.21 -6.13 -18.61
CA LEU A 209 4.52 -5.93 -17.19
C LEU A 209 6.02 -6.18 -16.90
N ALA A 210 6.89 -5.49 -17.64
CA ALA A 210 8.34 -5.61 -17.51
C ALA A 210 8.90 -4.79 -16.33
N ASP A 211 8.10 -3.87 -15.78
CA ASP A 211 8.46 -3.07 -14.62
C ASP A 211 7.26 -2.94 -13.67
N LEU A 212 7.33 -3.65 -12.54
CA LEU A 212 6.30 -3.62 -11.51
C LEU A 212 6.24 -2.31 -10.72
N SER A 213 7.28 -1.49 -10.80
CA SER A 213 7.32 -0.17 -10.17
C SER A 213 6.71 0.92 -11.05
N ALA A 214 6.50 0.66 -12.34
CA ALA A 214 5.84 1.53 -13.28
C ALA A 214 4.34 1.20 -13.42
N ALA A 215 3.58 2.15 -13.99
CA ALA A 215 2.17 1.91 -14.33
C ALA A 215 2.06 0.94 -15.52
N ASP A 216 0.95 0.19 -15.59
CA ASP A 216 0.65 -0.69 -16.72
C ASP A 216 0.43 0.14 -18.01
N PRO A 217 1.28 -0.02 -19.04
CA PRO A 217 1.22 0.80 -20.24
C PRO A 217 -0.07 0.60 -21.07
N PHE A 218 -0.74 -0.54 -20.91
CA PHE A 218 -1.97 -0.87 -21.63
C PHE A 218 -3.23 -0.76 -20.78
N TYR A 219 -3.09 -0.38 -19.50
CA TYR A 219 -4.20 -0.26 -18.55
C TYR A 219 -5.00 -1.56 -18.34
N ILE A 220 -4.47 -2.71 -18.75
CA ILE A 220 -5.16 -4.00 -18.65
C ILE A 220 -5.38 -4.35 -17.18
N THR A 221 -4.34 -4.24 -16.35
CA THR A 221 -4.42 -4.59 -14.93
C THR A 221 -5.37 -3.68 -14.14
N PRO A 222 -5.39 -2.34 -14.30
CA PRO A 222 -6.38 -1.49 -13.65
C PRO A 222 -7.82 -1.77 -14.11
N LEU A 223 -8.02 -2.06 -15.39
CA LEU A 223 -9.36 -2.41 -15.91
C LEU A 223 -9.86 -3.73 -15.35
N LEU A 224 -9.02 -4.76 -15.30
CA LEU A 224 -9.36 -6.04 -14.67
C LEU A 224 -9.61 -5.89 -13.17
N MET A 225 -8.84 -5.04 -12.50
CA MET A 225 -9.06 -4.71 -11.10
C MET A 225 -10.43 -4.06 -10.90
N GLY A 226 -10.78 -3.05 -11.70
CA GLY A 226 -12.08 -2.39 -11.64
C GLY A 226 -13.25 -3.35 -11.92
N ALA A 227 -13.11 -4.22 -12.93
CA ALA A 227 -14.08 -5.26 -13.22
C ALA A 227 -14.25 -6.24 -12.06
N SER A 228 -13.15 -6.66 -11.43
CA SER A 228 -13.18 -7.53 -10.25
C SER A 228 -13.84 -6.85 -9.05
N MET A 229 -13.59 -5.55 -8.82
CA MET A 229 -14.27 -4.77 -7.78
C MET A 229 -15.77 -4.68 -8.03
N PHE A 230 -16.18 -4.43 -9.28
CA PHE A 230 -17.58 -4.39 -9.66
C PHE A 230 -18.27 -5.75 -9.42
N LEU A 231 -17.60 -6.85 -9.79
CA LEU A 231 -18.11 -8.20 -9.54
C LEU A 231 -18.24 -8.48 -8.04
N GLN A 232 -17.22 -8.15 -7.25
CA GLN A 232 -17.25 -8.30 -5.80
C GLN A 232 -18.38 -7.49 -5.16
N GLN A 233 -18.62 -6.29 -5.64
CA GLN A 233 -19.70 -5.43 -5.16
C GLN A 233 -21.08 -6.01 -5.47
N ARG A 234 -21.27 -6.65 -6.62
CA ARG A 234 -22.50 -7.37 -6.96
C ARG A 234 -22.79 -8.54 -6.01
N LEU A 235 -21.78 -9.20 -5.53
CA LEU A 235 -21.91 -10.29 -4.56
C LEU A 235 -22.14 -9.77 -3.14
N THR A 236 -21.70 -8.54 -2.85
CA THR A 236 -21.82 -7.94 -1.52
C THR A 236 -23.21 -7.32 -1.34
N PRO A 237 -23.94 -7.65 -0.27
CA PRO A 237 -25.24 -7.05 -0.01
C PRO A 237 -25.13 -5.53 0.14
N ALA A 238 -26.01 -4.80 -0.53
CA ALA A 238 -26.08 -3.35 -0.40
C ALA A 238 -26.55 -2.97 1.01
N ALA A 239 -25.63 -2.58 1.88
CA ALA A 239 -25.93 -2.03 3.20
C ALA A 239 -25.96 -0.50 3.15
N GLY A 240 -26.73 0.14 4.03
CA GLY A 240 -26.76 1.60 4.14
C GLY A 240 -27.93 2.28 3.45
N ASN A 241 -27.89 3.61 3.41
CA ASN A 241 -28.92 4.43 2.79
C ASN A 241 -28.75 4.49 1.25
N PRO A 242 -29.77 4.94 0.48
CA PRO A 242 -29.69 5.00 -0.98
C PRO A 242 -28.52 5.83 -1.51
N THR A 243 -28.15 6.91 -0.82
CA THR A 243 -27.00 7.75 -1.18
C THR A 243 -25.69 6.97 -1.04
N GLN A 244 -25.53 6.24 0.08
CA GLN A 244 -24.36 5.40 0.30
C GLN A 244 -24.24 4.27 -0.73
N GLN A 245 -25.39 3.67 -1.10
CA GLN A 245 -25.43 2.64 -2.16
C GLN A 245 -24.96 3.18 -3.50
N LYS A 246 -25.40 4.41 -3.87
CA LYS A 246 -24.94 5.09 -5.10
C LYS A 246 -23.42 5.35 -5.04
N VAL A 247 -22.90 5.90 -3.95
CA VAL A 247 -21.47 6.13 -3.80
C VAL A 247 -20.67 4.82 -3.95
N MET A 248 -21.13 3.76 -3.29
CA MET A 248 -20.48 2.44 -3.42
C MET A 248 -20.52 1.94 -4.86
N MET A 249 -21.61 2.13 -5.60
CA MET A 249 -21.73 1.69 -6.99
C MET A 249 -20.71 2.36 -7.92
N PHE A 250 -20.36 3.62 -7.68
CA PHE A 250 -19.38 4.35 -8.48
C PHE A 250 -17.93 4.11 -8.01
N MET A 251 -17.73 3.54 -6.82
CA MET A 251 -16.41 3.30 -6.25
C MET A 251 -15.47 2.51 -7.18
N PRO A 252 -15.86 1.43 -7.85
CA PRO A 252 -14.99 0.70 -8.77
C PRO A 252 -14.47 1.59 -9.91
N VAL A 253 -15.31 2.48 -10.44
CA VAL A 253 -14.90 3.40 -11.51
C VAL A 253 -13.89 4.42 -11.00
N ILE A 254 -14.16 5.02 -9.84
CA ILE A 254 -13.25 6.00 -9.20
C ILE A 254 -11.90 5.34 -8.93
N PHE A 255 -11.89 4.13 -8.36
CA PHE A 255 -10.65 3.40 -8.08
C PHE A 255 -9.92 3.02 -9.37
N THR A 256 -10.62 2.56 -10.40
CA THR A 256 -9.97 2.24 -11.69
C THR A 256 -9.23 3.46 -12.25
N VAL A 257 -9.88 4.61 -12.30
CA VAL A 257 -9.26 5.86 -12.80
C VAL A 257 -8.07 6.29 -11.93
N MET A 258 -8.22 6.18 -10.61
CA MET A 258 -7.13 6.50 -9.68
C MET A 258 -5.92 5.58 -9.89
N PHE A 259 -6.14 4.28 -10.06
CA PHE A 259 -5.08 3.26 -10.15
C PHE A 259 -4.40 3.17 -11.52
N ILE A 260 -4.89 3.88 -12.54
CA ILE A 260 -4.26 3.94 -13.86
C ILE A 260 -2.78 4.36 -13.78
N ASN A 261 -2.46 5.29 -12.87
CA ASN A 261 -1.11 5.84 -12.71
C ASN A 261 -0.32 5.18 -11.58
N PHE A 262 -0.86 4.13 -10.96
CA PHE A 262 -0.18 3.44 -9.86
C PHE A 262 0.76 2.33 -10.37
N PRO A 263 1.82 1.99 -9.61
CA PRO A 263 2.69 0.87 -9.93
C PRO A 263 1.92 -0.42 -10.19
N ALA A 264 2.26 -1.11 -11.28
CA ALA A 264 1.57 -2.34 -11.69
C ALA A 264 1.58 -3.42 -10.61
N GLY A 265 2.66 -3.53 -9.83
CA GLY A 265 2.75 -4.45 -8.71
C GLY A 265 1.67 -4.23 -7.65
N LEU A 266 1.29 -2.97 -7.39
CA LEU A 266 0.22 -2.63 -6.45
C LEU A 266 -1.16 -2.98 -7.01
N VAL A 267 -1.36 -2.73 -8.30
CA VAL A 267 -2.61 -3.07 -8.99
C VAL A 267 -2.82 -4.58 -9.03
N ILE A 268 -1.75 -5.35 -9.30
CA ILE A 268 -1.76 -6.82 -9.27
C ILE A 268 -2.09 -7.34 -7.86
N TYR A 269 -1.48 -6.77 -6.84
CA TYR A 269 -1.83 -7.10 -5.44
C TYR A 269 -3.33 -6.89 -5.19
N TRP A 270 -3.88 -5.73 -5.58
CA TRP A 270 -5.30 -5.44 -5.37
C TRP A 270 -6.22 -6.36 -6.18
N LEU A 271 -5.89 -6.61 -7.44
CA LEU A 271 -6.62 -7.55 -8.30
C LEU A 271 -6.66 -8.95 -7.69
N CYS A 272 -5.50 -9.48 -7.29
CA CYS A 272 -5.39 -10.78 -6.63
C CYS A 272 -6.21 -10.83 -5.34
N ASN A 273 -6.13 -9.78 -4.51
CA ASN A 273 -6.91 -9.65 -3.29
C ASN A 273 -8.42 -9.67 -3.56
N ASN A 274 -8.89 -9.02 -4.62
CA ASN A 274 -10.31 -9.05 -5.03
C ASN A 274 -10.73 -10.44 -5.48
N ILE A 275 -9.93 -11.11 -6.31
CA ILE A 275 -10.21 -12.47 -6.80
C ILE A 275 -10.32 -13.45 -5.63
N LEU A 276 -9.39 -13.39 -4.69
CA LEU A 276 -9.42 -14.23 -3.49
C LEU A 276 -10.62 -13.92 -2.60
N SER A 277 -11.03 -12.63 -2.51
CA SER A 277 -12.24 -12.22 -1.80
C SER A 277 -13.49 -12.80 -2.42
N ILE A 278 -13.61 -12.71 -3.74
CA ILE A 278 -14.75 -13.26 -4.51
C ILE A 278 -14.83 -14.76 -4.29
N GLY A 279 -13.70 -15.47 -4.39
CA GLY A 279 -13.63 -16.91 -4.14
C GLY A 279 -14.07 -17.27 -2.72
N GLN A 280 -13.57 -16.56 -1.71
CA GLN A 280 -13.97 -16.75 -0.32
C GLN A 280 -15.46 -16.50 -0.10
N GLN A 281 -15.98 -15.41 -0.64
CA GLN A 281 -17.40 -15.05 -0.51
C GLN A 281 -18.30 -16.07 -1.20
N TRP A 282 -17.94 -16.51 -2.39
CA TRP A 282 -18.67 -17.54 -3.11
C TRP A 282 -18.70 -18.88 -2.35
N TRP A 283 -17.55 -19.30 -1.79
CA TRP A 283 -17.47 -20.50 -0.96
C TRP A 283 -18.37 -20.43 0.28
N MET A 284 -18.43 -19.26 0.92
CA MET A 284 -19.30 -19.04 2.08
C MET A 284 -20.78 -19.06 1.73
N LEU A 285 -21.17 -18.44 0.59
CA LEU A 285 -22.54 -18.44 0.12
C LEU A 285 -23.07 -19.84 -0.22
N ARG A 286 -22.19 -20.78 -0.59
CA ARG A 286 -22.57 -22.18 -0.83
C ARG A 286 -22.78 -22.99 0.45
N LYS A 287 -22.20 -22.54 1.56
CA LYS A 287 -22.31 -23.24 2.87
C LYS A 287 -23.41 -22.67 3.78
N ALA A 288 -23.97 -21.51 3.44
CA ALA A 288 -25.07 -20.86 4.15
C ALA A 288 -26.44 -21.29 3.60
#